data_06e8369eaf1332bb90ae79af71c1430e
#
_entry.id   06e8369eaf1332bb90ae79af71c1430e
#
_cell.length_a   1.000
_cell.length_b   1.000
_cell.length_c   1.000
_cell.angle_alpha   90.00
_cell.angle_beta   90.00
_cell.angle_gamma   90.00
#
_symmetry.space_group_name_H-M   'P 1'
#
loop_
_entity.id
_entity.type
_entity.pdbx_description
1 polymer ?
#
loop_
_entity_poly.entity_id
_entity_poly.type
_entity_poly.pdbx_seq_one_letter_code
_entity_poly.pdbx_strand_id
1 'polypeptide(L)'
;MSESTAHGRQLLKEKICLTALRLFHKRGIRQVKMDNIATTLSVSKRTLYEIYTNKMELLAEVLELQNRMNHDRLKRELKPEANTMDVLILVLKISVEELNKISVEFLEDLHRYPEALQKLEELEKRSDEENRRFLQKGVEEGFFLPNINFQLMDDIVRIIKDQTVFYQQYGIKTVWTTLVRVFLRSICTLKGVQELDAFLDKMATEDGAFSPV
;
A
#
# COMPACT_ATOMS: atom_id res chain seq x y z
N MET A 1 -6.30 -24.99 -27.12
CA MET A 1 -5.13 -24.70 -26.26
C MET A 1 -5.32 -25.50 -24.99
N SER A 2 -4.36 -26.35 -24.62
CA SER A 2 -4.53 -27.23 -23.45
C SER A 2 -4.52 -26.41 -22.13
N GLU A 3 -5.27 -26.83 -21.11
CA GLU A 3 -5.31 -26.24 -19.77
C GLU A 3 -3.90 -26.03 -19.16
N SER A 4 -2.96 -26.94 -19.47
CA SER A 4 -1.56 -26.86 -19.06
C SER A 4 -0.84 -25.61 -19.61
N THR A 5 -1.15 -25.17 -20.84
CA THR A 5 -0.52 -24.01 -21.48
C THR A 5 -1.07 -22.69 -20.88
N ALA A 6 -2.37 -22.66 -20.57
CA ALA A 6 -3.00 -21.52 -19.93
C ALA A 6 -2.49 -21.34 -18.49
N HIS A 7 -2.34 -22.43 -17.74
CA HIS A 7 -1.79 -22.41 -16.39
C HIS A 7 -0.32 -21.93 -16.36
N GLY A 8 0.52 -22.44 -17.28
CA GLY A 8 1.91 -22.00 -17.40
C GLY A 8 2.04 -20.50 -17.74
N ARG A 9 1.15 -19.98 -18.61
CA ARG A 9 1.11 -18.54 -18.94
C ARG A 9 0.70 -17.68 -17.74
N GLN A 10 -0.26 -18.14 -16.95
CA GLN A 10 -0.71 -17.42 -15.74
C GLN A 10 0.41 -17.37 -14.68
N LEU A 11 1.12 -18.46 -14.44
CA LEU A 11 2.27 -18.49 -13.53
C LEU A 11 3.40 -17.56 -14.00
N LEU A 12 3.65 -17.50 -15.31
CA LEU A 12 4.65 -16.58 -15.85
C LEU A 12 4.21 -15.13 -15.68
N LYS A 13 2.95 -14.81 -15.90
CA LYS A 13 2.36 -13.49 -15.70
C LYS A 13 2.56 -13.00 -14.26
N GLU A 14 2.27 -13.85 -13.29
CA GLU A 14 2.47 -13.54 -11.88
C GLU A 14 3.96 -13.33 -11.53
N LYS A 15 4.86 -14.17 -12.04
CA LYS A 15 6.31 -13.99 -11.85
C LYS A 15 6.82 -12.68 -12.45
N ILE A 16 6.29 -12.26 -13.60
CA ILE A 16 6.63 -10.97 -14.22
C ILE A 16 6.18 -9.82 -13.31
N CYS A 17 4.94 -9.83 -12.82
CA CYS A 17 4.41 -8.81 -11.91
C CYS A 17 5.21 -8.72 -10.62
N LEU A 18 5.51 -9.84 -9.96
CA LEU A 18 6.29 -9.86 -8.72
C LEU A 18 7.73 -9.34 -8.93
N THR A 19 8.33 -9.65 -10.08
CA THR A 19 9.67 -9.15 -10.40
C THR A 19 9.65 -7.67 -10.71
N ALA A 20 8.66 -7.21 -11.49
CA ALA A 20 8.47 -5.80 -11.80
C ALA A 20 8.20 -4.99 -10.53
N LEU A 21 7.34 -5.47 -9.62
CA LEU A 21 7.06 -4.86 -8.32
C LEU A 21 8.34 -4.59 -7.53
N ARG A 22 9.18 -5.62 -7.35
CA ARG A 22 10.46 -5.48 -6.63
C ARG A 22 11.42 -4.49 -7.28
N LEU A 23 11.50 -4.49 -8.62
CA LEU A 23 12.37 -3.60 -9.36
C LEU A 23 11.86 -2.15 -9.28
N PHE A 24 10.55 -1.93 -9.47
CA PHE A 24 9.93 -0.61 -9.38
C PHE A 24 10.10 -0.01 -7.99
N HIS A 25 9.81 -0.77 -6.93
CA HIS A 25 9.98 -0.31 -5.55
C HIS A 25 11.43 0.11 -5.26
N LYS A 26 12.41 -0.67 -5.73
CA LYS A 26 13.82 -0.45 -5.41
C LYS A 26 14.48 0.66 -6.23
N ARG A 27 14.07 0.85 -7.50
CA ARG A 27 14.78 1.69 -8.48
C ARG A 27 13.94 2.81 -9.08
N GLY A 28 12.67 2.90 -8.71
CA GLY A 28 11.71 3.74 -9.40
C GLY A 28 11.20 3.12 -10.71
N ILE A 29 10.05 3.65 -11.18
CA ILE A 29 9.38 3.11 -12.37
C ILE A 29 10.15 3.49 -13.64
N ARG A 30 10.68 4.72 -13.71
CA ARG A 30 11.36 5.24 -14.93
C ARG A 30 12.63 4.49 -15.26
N GLN A 31 13.44 4.18 -14.26
CA GLN A 31 14.73 3.51 -14.45
C GLN A 31 14.58 2.06 -14.88
N VAL A 32 13.46 1.41 -14.55
CA VAL A 32 13.22 0.01 -14.92
C VAL A 32 12.63 -0.07 -16.33
N LYS A 33 13.40 -0.64 -17.25
CA LYS A 33 12.96 -0.94 -18.62
C LYS A 33 12.36 -2.33 -18.69
N MET A 34 11.49 -2.59 -19.67
CA MET A 34 10.93 -3.93 -19.94
C MET A 34 12.06 -4.96 -20.12
N ASP A 35 13.15 -4.56 -20.77
CA ASP A 35 14.34 -5.40 -20.96
C ASP A 35 14.98 -5.85 -19.64
N ASN A 36 15.02 -4.97 -18.63
CA ASN A 36 15.57 -5.33 -17.32
C ASN A 36 14.73 -6.45 -16.66
N ILE A 37 13.41 -6.38 -16.82
CA ILE A 37 12.49 -7.38 -16.28
C ILE A 37 12.69 -8.71 -17.00
N ALA A 38 12.72 -8.71 -18.35
CA ALA A 38 12.96 -9.89 -19.16
C ALA A 38 14.27 -10.59 -18.81
N THR A 39 15.37 -9.80 -18.70
CA THR A 39 16.69 -10.31 -18.31
C THR A 39 16.68 -10.92 -16.91
N THR A 40 16.07 -10.23 -15.93
CA THR A 40 15.99 -10.72 -14.55
C THR A 40 15.26 -12.06 -14.44
N LEU A 41 14.25 -12.27 -15.29
CA LEU A 41 13.47 -13.50 -15.34
C LEU A 41 14.04 -14.57 -16.28
N SER A 42 15.11 -14.27 -17.02
CA SER A 42 15.66 -15.13 -18.06
C SER A 42 14.61 -15.52 -19.12
N VAL A 43 13.71 -14.60 -19.45
CA VAL A 43 12.73 -14.77 -20.53
C VAL A 43 13.08 -13.89 -21.72
N SER A 44 12.62 -14.27 -22.91
CA SER A 44 12.84 -13.46 -24.11
C SER A 44 12.03 -12.14 -24.01
N LYS A 45 12.57 -11.05 -24.59
CA LYS A 45 11.81 -9.79 -24.75
C LYS A 45 10.48 -10.04 -25.45
N ARG A 46 10.47 -10.86 -26.49
CA ARG A 46 9.27 -11.23 -27.22
C ARG A 46 8.21 -11.82 -26.31
N THR A 47 8.57 -12.78 -25.45
CA THR A 47 7.67 -13.41 -24.49
C THR A 47 7.07 -12.39 -23.52
N LEU A 48 7.87 -11.44 -23.04
CA LEU A 48 7.38 -10.38 -22.16
C LEU A 48 6.38 -9.46 -22.88
N TYR A 49 6.68 -9.05 -24.13
CA TYR A 49 5.80 -8.18 -24.91
C TYR A 49 4.55 -8.91 -25.47
N GLU A 50 4.55 -10.22 -25.55
CA GLU A 50 3.35 -11.03 -25.82
C GLU A 50 2.38 -11.10 -24.64
N ILE A 51 2.85 -10.79 -23.41
CA ILE A 51 2.05 -10.78 -22.18
C ILE A 51 1.62 -9.35 -21.82
N TYR A 52 2.53 -8.39 -21.93
CA TYR A 52 2.31 -6.98 -21.63
C TYR A 52 2.78 -6.10 -22.77
N THR A 53 1.86 -5.41 -23.41
CA THR A 53 2.13 -4.56 -24.57
C THR A 53 3.12 -3.43 -24.26
N ASN A 54 3.06 -2.91 -23.03
CA ASN A 54 3.91 -1.83 -22.57
C ASN A 54 4.06 -1.84 -21.03
N LYS A 55 4.92 -0.94 -20.54
CA LYS A 55 5.22 -0.81 -19.11
C LYS A 55 4.03 -0.29 -18.30
N MET A 56 3.13 0.49 -18.90
CA MET A 56 1.93 1.00 -18.22
C MET A 56 0.96 -0.13 -17.88
N GLU A 57 0.68 -0.99 -18.85
CA GLU A 57 -0.16 -2.16 -18.63
C GLU A 57 0.40 -3.06 -17.53
N LEU A 58 1.73 -3.31 -17.56
CA LEU A 58 2.41 -4.05 -16.51
C LEU A 58 2.30 -3.35 -15.15
N LEU A 59 2.51 -2.03 -15.09
CA LEU A 59 2.43 -1.25 -13.85
C LEU A 59 1.03 -1.33 -13.23
N ALA A 60 -0.03 -1.16 -14.03
CA ALA A 60 -1.40 -1.27 -13.55
C ALA A 60 -1.67 -2.64 -12.90
N GLU A 61 -1.21 -3.72 -13.52
CA GLU A 61 -1.38 -5.06 -12.97
C GLU A 61 -0.50 -5.33 -11.75
N VAL A 62 0.69 -4.73 -11.68
CA VAL A 62 1.57 -4.77 -10.50
C VAL A 62 0.88 -4.11 -9.30
N LEU A 63 0.23 -2.97 -9.48
CA LEU A 63 -0.51 -2.28 -8.41
C LEU A 63 -1.73 -3.09 -7.94
N GLU A 64 -2.47 -3.70 -8.88
CA GLU A 64 -3.56 -4.61 -8.52
C GLU A 64 -3.07 -5.85 -7.75
N LEU A 65 -1.96 -6.44 -8.18
CA LEU A 65 -1.36 -7.59 -7.50
C LEU A 65 -0.95 -7.21 -6.07
N GLN A 66 -0.30 -6.09 -5.88
CA GLN A 66 0.11 -5.62 -4.56
C GLN A 66 -1.09 -5.40 -3.65
N ASN A 67 -2.13 -4.72 -4.13
CA ASN A 67 -3.35 -4.50 -3.38
C ASN A 67 -4.00 -5.83 -2.96
N ARG A 68 -4.12 -6.77 -3.89
CA ARG A 68 -4.65 -8.13 -3.61
C ARG A 68 -3.80 -8.86 -2.57
N MET A 69 -2.48 -8.84 -2.70
CA MET A 69 -1.56 -9.49 -1.75
C MET A 69 -1.71 -8.92 -0.33
N ASN A 70 -1.84 -7.60 -0.20
CA ASN A 70 -2.05 -6.95 1.09
C ASN A 70 -3.40 -7.34 1.71
N HIS A 71 -4.46 -7.37 0.89
CA HIS A 71 -5.79 -7.78 1.32
C HIS A 71 -5.85 -9.26 1.75
N ASP A 72 -5.24 -10.16 0.97
CA ASP A 72 -5.15 -11.58 1.32
C ASP A 72 -4.30 -11.81 2.58
N ARG A 73 -3.26 -11.01 2.77
CA ARG A 73 -2.44 -11.02 3.98
C ARG A 73 -3.27 -10.58 5.18
N LEU A 74 -3.98 -9.47 5.07
CA LEU A 74 -4.88 -8.98 6.12
C LEU A 74 -5.89 -10.05 6.53
N LYS A 75 -6.57 -10.68 5.57
CA LYS A 75 -7.54 -11.76 5.84
C LYS A 75 -6.92 -12.97 6.54
N ARG A 76 -5.71 -13.34 6.15
CA ARG A 76 -5.01 -14.52 6.71
C ARG A 76 -4.48 -14.29 8.11
N GLU A 77 -4.00 -13.07 8.42
CA GLU A 77 -3.38 -12.74 9.70
C GLU A 77 -4.40 -12.25 10.73
N LEU A 78 -5.60 -11.84 10.28
CA LEU A 78 -6.66 -11.37 11.15
C LEU A 78 -7.29 -12.53 11.92
N LYS A 79 -7.41 -12.37 13.24
CA LYS A 79 -8.08 -13.35 14.10
C LYS A 79 -9.60 -13.24 13.98
N PRO A 80 -10.36 -14.34 14.14
CA PRO A 80 -11.82 -14.30 14.05
C PRO A 80 -12.50 -13.35 15.04
N GLU A 81 -11.93 -13.21 16.24
CA GLU A 81 -12.41 -12.34 17.33
C GLU A 81 -11.87 -10.91 17.29
N ALA A 82 -11.16 -10.53 16.23
CA ALA A 82 -10.52 -9.21 16.12
C ALA A 82 -11.55 -8.08 16.17
N ASN A 83 -11.26 -7.07 17.00
CA ASN A 83 -11.99 -5.83 17.05
C ASN A 83 -11.49 -4.84 15.97
N THR A 84 -12.12 -3.67 15.86
CA THR A 84 -11.73 -2.66 14.87
C THR A 84 -10.31 -2.15 15.08
N MET A 85 -9.83 -2.04 16.32
CA MET A 85 -8.47 -1.58 16.60
C MET A 85 -7.43 -2.64 16.19
N ASP A 86 -7.69 -3.92 16.39
CA ASP A 86 -6.82 -5.02 15.92
C ASP A 86 -6.67 -4.99 14.39
N VAL A 87 -7.77 -4.74 13.67
CA VAL A 87 -7.75 -4.59 12.20
C VAL A 87 -6.89 -3.39 11.81
N LEU A 88 -7.12 -2.22 12.44
CA LEU A 88 -6.34 -1.01 12.16
C LEU A 88 -4.85 -1.23 12.39
N ILE A 89 -4.48 -1.80 13.53
CA ILE A 89 -3.10 -2.09 13.90
C ILE A 89 -2.44 -3.04 12.88
N LEU A 90 -3.15 -4.07 12.43
CA LEU A 90 -2.63 -5.00 11.42
C LEU A 90 -2.44 -4.31 10.05
N VAL A 91 -3.38 -3.46 9.64
CA VAL A 91 -3.25 -2.64 8.43
C VAL A 91 -2.03 -1.70 8.52
N LEU A 92 -1.83 -1.04 9.65
CA LEU A 92 -0.67 -0.17 9.89
C LEU A 92 0.65 -0.95 9.83
N LYS A 93 0.71 -2.13 10.45
CA LYS A 93 1.87 -3.00 10.40
C LYS A 93 2.22 -3.40 8.97
N ILE A 94 1.25 -3.89 8.20
CA ILE A 94 1.45 -4.24 6.79
C ILE A 94 1.93 -3.01 6.00
N SER A 95 1.35 -1.83 6.23
CA SER A 95 1.73 -0.60 5.56
C SER A 95 3.18 -0.19 5.83
N VAL A 96 3.65 -0.28 7.09
CA VAL A 96 5.05 0.01 7.44
C VAL A 96 6.01 -0.95 6.74
N GLU A 97 5.70 -2.25 6.75
CA GLU A 97 6.53 -3.25 6.10
C GLU A 97 6.62 -3.04 4.58
N GLU A 98 5.53 -2.61 3.94
CA GLU A 98 5.54 -2.26 2.51
C GLU A 98 6.33 -0.97 2.24
N LEU A 99 6.17 0.07 3.07
CA LEU A 99 6.93 1.32 2.95
C LEU A 99 8.44 1.11 3.05
N ASN A 100 8.89 0.12 3.83
CA ASN A 100 10.31 -0.24 3.92
C ASN A 100 10.90 -0.77 2.60
N LYS A 101 10.07 -1.17 1.66
CA LYS A 101 10.47 -1.69 0.34
C LYS A 101 10.47 -0.63 -0.75
N ILE A 102 9.86 0.53 -0.50
CA ILE A 102 9.58 1.58 -1.49
C ILE A 102 10.65 2.66 -1.43
N SER A 103 11.22 3.02 -2.58
CA SER A 103 12.12 4.17 -2.72
C SER A 103 11.33 5.46 -2.99
N VAL A 104 11.96 6.61 -2.70
CA VAL A 104 11.37 7.94 -3.00
C VAL A 104 11.16 8.09 -4.50
N GLU A 105 12.07 7.57 -5.31
CA GLU A 105 11.98 7.59 -6.78
C GLU A 105 10.74 6.85 -7.30
N PHE A 106 10.31 5.78 -6.62
CA PHE A 106 9.06 5.09 -6.98
C PHE A 106 7.85 5.99 -6.78
N LEU A 107 7.77 6.68 -5.64
CA LEU A 107 6.66 7.60 -5.34
C LEU A 107 6.64 8.79 -6.31
N GLU A 108 7.81 9.40 -6.57
CA GLU A 108 7.93 10.49 -7.53
C GLU A 108 7.55 10.08 -8.95
N ASP A 109 8.00 8.89 -9.35
CA ASP A 109 7.71 8.38 -10.67
C ASP A 109 6.22 8.07 -10.84
N LEU A 110 5.55 7.57 -9.78
CA LEU A 110 4.13 7.21 -9.83
C LEU A 110 3.26 8.40 -10.26
N HIS A 111 3.57 9.62 -9.78
CA HIS A 111 2.86 10.86 -10.18
C HIS A 111 2.99 11.20 -11.67
N ARG A 112 3.94 10.60 -12.38
CA ARG A 112 4.13 10.78 -13.83
C ARG A 112 3.34 9.77 -14.66
N TYR A 113 2.62 8.88 -14.00
CA TYR A 113 1.80 7.83 -14.62
C TYR A 113 0.34 8.01 -14.21
N PRO A 114 -0.40 8.96 -14.82
CA PRO A 114 -1.77 9.29 -14.41
C PRO A 114 -2.74 8.11 -14.51
N GLU A 115 -2.55 7.22 -15.50
CA GLU A 115 -3.36 6.01 -15.62
C GLU A 115 -3.14 5.04 -14.44
N ALA A 116 -1.91 4.97 -13.91
CA ALA A 116 -1.60 4.15 -12.74
C ALA A 116 -2.18 4.77 -11.46
N LEU A 117 -2.15 6.10 -11.32
CA LEU A 117 -2.81 6.82 -10.23
C LEU A 117 -4.33 6.62 -10.28
N GLN A 118 -4.94 6.77 -11.46
CA GLN A 118 -6.37 6.48 -11.63
C GLN A 118 -6.71 5.05 -11.21
N LYS A 119 -5.85 4.09 -11.54
CA LYS A 119 -6.05 2.68 -11.13
C LYS A 119 -5.99 2.52 -9.62
N LEU A 120 -5.07 3.18 -8.93
CA LEU A 120 -5.01 3.19 -7.47
C LEU A 120 -6.28 3.81 -6.87
N GLU A 121 -6.74 4.94 -7.38
CA GLU A 121 -7.99 5.57 -6.95
C GLU A 121 -9.21 4.65 -7.13
N GLU A 122 -9.29 3.91 -8.24
CA GLU A 122 -10.36 2.93 -8.46
C GLU A 122 -10.32 1.79 -7.44
N LEU A 123 -9.12 1.31 -7.07
CA LEU A 123 -8.94 0.28 -6.05
C LEU A 123 -9.33 0.81 -4.66
N GLU A 124 -8.98 2.05 -4.33
CA GLU A 124 -9.39 2.71 -3.09
C GLU A 124 -10.91 2.92 -3.03
N LYS A 125 -11.54 3.42 -4.08
CA LYS A 125 -13.00 3.63 -4.16
C LYS A 125 -13.82 2.35 -4.00
N ARG A 126 -13.32 1.21 -4.47
CA ARG A 126 -13.99 -0.09 -4.26
C ARG A 126 -14.09 -0.46 -2.77
N SER A 127 -13.23 0.11 -1.95
CA SER A 127 -13.18 -0.11 -0.50
C SER A 127 -14.03 0.89 0.30
N ASP A 128 -14.61 1.93 -0.30
CA ASP A 128 -15.28 3.02 0.43
C ASP A 128 -16.45 2.54 1.31
N GLU A 129 -17.23 1.57 0.86
CA GLU A 129 -18.33 1.01 1.63
C GLU A 129 -17.80 0.14 2.79
N GLU A 130 -16.76 -0.65 2.55
CA GLU A 130 -16.09 -1.45 3.58
C GLU A 130 -15.42 -0.54 4.61
N ASN A 131 -14.78 0.54 4.17
CA ASN A 131 -14.17 1.55 5.02
C ASN A 131 -15.22 2.25 5.90
N ARG A 132 -16.37 2.63 5.33
CA ARG A 132 -17.47 3.21 6.12
C ARG A 132 -17.99 2.27 7.20
N ARG A 133 -18.21 1.01 6.85
CA ARG A 133 -18.65 -0.01 7.83
C ARG A 133 -17.59 -0.22 8.91
N PHE A 134 -16.33 -0.25 8.54
CA PHE A 134 -15.22 -0.36 9.47
C PHE A 134 -15.19 0.81 10.46
N LEU A 135 -15.29 2.05 9.95
CA LEU A 135 -15.30 3.25 10.79
C LEU A 135 -16.53 3.30 11.71
N GLN A 136 -17.72 2.96 11.18
CA GLN A 136 -18.95 2.87 11.97
C GLN A 136 -18.83 1.84 13.10
N LYS A 137 -18.30 0.65 12.80
CA LYS A 137 -18.02 -0.38 13.80
C LYS A 137 -17.07 0.13 14.88
N GLY A 138 -16.02 0.86 14.50
CA GLY A 138 -15.07 1.45 15.46
C GLY A 138 -15.69 2.50 16.37
N VAL A 139 -16.69 3.25 15.89
CA VAL A 139 -17.50 4.15 16.72
C VAL A 139 -18.37 3.36 17.70
N GLU A 140 -19.03 2.29 17.25
CA GLU A 140 -19.86 1.41 18.09
C GLU A 140 -19.05 0.68 19.16
N GLU A 141 -17.83 0.27 18.84
CA GLU A 141 -16.88 -0.34 19.80
C GLU A 141 -16.22 0.70 20.73
N GLY A 142 -16.44 1.99 20.50
CA GLY A 142 -15.95 3.09 21.30
C GLY A 142 -14.48 3.45 21.08
N PHE A 143 -13.89 3.05 19.97
CA PHE A 143 -12.51 3.41 19.57
C PHE A 143 -12.43 4.72 18.82
N PHE A 144 -13.44 5.05 18.00
CA PHE A 144 -13.45 6.25 17.16
C PHE A 144 -14.53 7.25 17.61
N LEU A 145 -14.28 8.52 17.35
CA LEU A 145 -15.19 9.62 17.65
C LEU A 145 -16.36 9.63 16.65
N PRO A 146 -17.63 9.80 17.12
CA PRO A 146 -18.80 9.67 16.24
C PRO A 146 -19.02 10.86 15.29
N ASN A 147 -18.44 12.03 15.58
CA ASN A 147 -18.72 13.28 14.87
C ASN A 147 -17.58 13.71 13.94
N ILE A 148 -16.85 12.77 13.38
CA ILE A 148 -15.76 13.05 12.43
C ILE A 148 -16.28 12.88 10.99
N ASN A 149 -15.97 13.87 10.15
CA ASN A 149 -16.14 13.71 8.71
C ASN A 149 -14.92 12.94 8.16
N PHE A 150 -15.03 11.59 8.17
CA PHE A 150 -13.97 10.70 7.74
C PHE A 150 -13.58 10.89 6.26
N GLN A 151 -14.55 11.27 5.40
CA GLN A 151 -14.27 11.55 4.00
C GLN A 151 -13.35 12.77 3.86
N LEU A 152 -13.65 13.86 4.57
CA LEU A 152 -12.78 15.04 4.56
C LEU A 152 -11.39 14.73 5.11
N MET A 153 -11.29 13.89 6.14
CA MET A 153 -10.00 13.46 6.70
C MET A 153 -9.18 12.66 5.67
N ASP A 154 -9.81 11.75 4.94
CA ASP A 154 -9.15 10.98 3.90
C ASP A 154 -8.67 11.88 2.75
N ASP A 155 -9.48 12.84 2.31
CA ASP A 155 -9.12 13.81 1.29
C ASP A 155 -7.91 14.66 1.72
N ILE A 156 -7.84 15.11 2.99
CA ILE A 156 -6.69 15.85 3.53
C ILE A 156 -5.44 14.99 3.53
N VAL A 157 -5.53 13.74 4.02
CA VAL A 157 -4.40 12.79 4.04
C VAL A 157 -3.90 12.52 2.63
N ARG A 158 -4.80 12.37 1.65
CA ARG A 158 -4.47 12.18 0.24
C ARG A 158 -3.69 13.37 -0.32
N ILE A 159 -4.18 14.60 -0.10
CA ILE A 159 -3.48 15.82 -0.54
C ILE A 159 -2.04 15.87 0.03
N ILE A 160 -1.85 15.52 1.32
CA ILE A 160 -0.52 15.54 1.93
C ILE A 160 0.38 14.43 1.36
N LYS A 161 -0.16 13.22 1.15
CA LYS A 161 0.57 12.11 0.54
C LYS A 161 1.05 12.41 -0.88
N ASP A 162 0.34 13.25 -1.62
CA ASP A 162 0.71 13.66 -2.97
C ASP A 162 1.87 14.66 -3.02
N GLN A 163 2.27 15.23 -1.87
CA GLN A 163 3.37 16.18 -1.79
C GLN A 163 4.73 15.49 -1.71
N THR A 164 5.31 15.14 -2.85
CA THR A 164 6.61 14.44 -2.94
C THR A 164 7.75 15.18 -2.26
N VAL A 165 7.68 16.52 -2.15
CA VAL A 165 8.65 17.35 -1.45
C VAL A 165 8.87 16.93 0.00
N PHE A 166 7.84 16.47 0.68
CA PHE A 166 7.94 15.99 2.06
C PHE A 166 8.75 14.68 2.15
N TYR A 167 8.58 13.79 1.18
CA TYR A 167 9.32 12.53 1.14
C TYR A 167 10.82 12.76 0.87
N GLN A 168 11.15 13.75 0.03
CA GLN A 168 12.53 14.16 -0.23
C GLN A 168 13.18 14.76 1.00
N GLN A 169 12.46 15.65 1.71
CA GLN A 169 13.00 16.40 2.84
C GLN A 169 13.10 15.57 4.11
N TYR A 170 12.08 14.77 4.42
CA TYR A 170 11.94 14.08 5.72
C TYR A 170 12.04 12.55 5.62
N GLY A 171 12.02 12.00 4.41
CA GLY A 171 11.95 10.55 4.18
C GLY A 171 10.54 9.97 4.33
N ILE A 172 10.29 8.87 3.61
CA ILE A 172 8.97 8.24 3.52
C ILE A 172 8.44 7.83 4.91
N LYS A 173 9.29 7.20 5.72
CA LYS A 173 8.91 6.72 7.05
C LYS A 173 8.46 7.85 7.96
N THR A 174 9.24 8.94 8.05
CA THR A 174 8.92 10.09 8.91
C THR A 174 7.61 10.73 8.51
N VAL A 175 7.38 10.97 7.21
CA VAL A 175 6.12 11.53 6.72
C VAL A 175 4.96 10.62 7.11
N TRP A 176 5.05 9.33 6.81
CA TRP A 176 3.99 8.37 7.07
C TRP A 176 3.68 8.25 8.57
N THR A 177 4.70 8.10 9.42
CA THR A 177 4.51 7.97 10.86
C THR A 177 3.91 9.23 11.49
N THR A 178 4.30 10.42 10.98
CA THR A 178 3.72 11.68 11.40
C THR A 178 2.24 11.74 11.01
N LEU A 179 1.89 11.38 9.78
CA LEU A 179 0.50 11.34 9.34
C LEU A 179 -0.33 10.37 10.20
N VAL A 180 0.16 9.15 10.45
CA VAL A 180 -0.51 8.18 11.32
C VAL A 180 -0.72 8.75 12.72
N ARG A 181 0.32 9.29 13.36
CA ARG A 181 0.22 9.85 14.71
C ARG A 181 -0.76 11.01 14.78
N VAL A 182 -0.71 11.95 13.84
CA VAL A 182 -1.57 13.14 13.86
C VAL A 182 -3.01 12.78 13.52
N PHE A 183 -3.24 12.12 12.39
CA PHE A 183 -4.59 11.92 11.86
C PHE A 183 -5.33 10.78 12.58
N LEU A 184 -4.71 9.63 12.84
CA LEU A 184 -5.40 8.55 13.52
C LEU A 184 -5.69 8.88 14.98
N ARG A 185 -4.77 9.54 15.68
CA ARG A 185 -5.07 9.99 17.06
C ARG A 185 -6.22 11.00 17.10
N SER A 186 -6.34 11.85 16.07
CA SER A 186 -7.39 12.87 16.04
C SER A 186 -8.80 12.32 15.86
N ILE A 187 -8.93 11.12 15.30
CA ILE A 187 -10.22 10.44 15.14
C ILE A 187 -10.53 9.44 16.26
N CYS A 188 -9.57 9.14 17.12
CA CYS A 188 -9.71 8.19 18.21
C CYS A 188 -10.30 8.81 19.47
N THR A 189 -11.08 8.03 20.21
CA THR A 189 -11.38 8.28 21.62
C THR A 189 -10.14 8.07 22.49
N LEU A 190 -10.22 8.40 23.79
CA LEU A 190 -9.11 8.10 24.71
C LEU A 190 -8.73 6.62 24.72
N LYS A 191 -9.72 5.71 24.69
CA LYS A 191 -9.51 4.26 24.58
C LYS A 191 -8.73 3.89 23.31
N GLY A 192 -9.16 4.44 22.16
CA GLY A 192 -8.49 4.18 20.88
C GLY A 192 -7.06 4.74 20.84
N VAL A 193 -6.83 5.93 21.40
CA VAL A 193 -5.49 6.53 21.50
C VAL A 193 -4.54 5.67 22.31
N GLN A 194 -4.99 5.13 23.46
CA GLN A 194 -4.15 4.28 24.32
C GLN A 194 -3.68 3.01 23.58
N GLU A 195 -4.56 2.35 22.84
CA GLU A 195 -4.19 1.15 22.07
C GLU A 195 -3.29 1.51 20.86
N LEU A 196 -3.60 2.59 20.17
CA LEU A 196 -2.78 3.07 19.04
C LEU A 196 -1.36 3.44 19.49
N ASP A 197 -1.23 4.20 20.59
CA ASP A 197 0.06 4.62 21.11
C ASP A 197 0.89 3.42 21.59
N ALA A 198 0.28 2.45 22.30
CA ALA A 198 0.97 1.24 22.70
C ALA A 198 1.55 0.45 21.50
N PHE A 199 0.82 0.41 20.38
CA PHE A 199 1.32 -0.18 19.14
C PHE A 199 2.46 0.65 18.54
N LEU A 200 2.30 1.96 18.41
CA LEU A 200 3.31 2.84 17.80
C LEU A 200 4.61 2.86 18.61
N ASP A 201 4.53 2.80 19.95
CA ASP A 201 5.70 2.77 20.82
C ASP A 201 6.44 1.42 20.73
N LYS A 202 5.70 0.31 20.59
CA LYS A 202 6.30 -1.00 20.31
C LYS A 202 7.04 -1.01 18.98
N MET A 203 6.44 -0.48 17.93
CA MET A 203 7.08 -0.37 16.62
C MET A 203 8.35 0.52 16.67
N ALA A 204 8.35 1.59 17.49
CA ALA A 204 9.51 2.45 17.67
C ALA A 204 10.70 1.71 18.26
N THR A 205 10.46 0.76 19.17
CA THR A 205 11.52 -0.03 19.83
C THR A 205 12.03 -1.18 18.95
N GLU A 206 11.17 -1.82 18.16
CA GLU A 206 11.53 -2.99 17.33
C GLU A 206 12.25 -2.62 16.03
N ASP A 207 11.86 -1.54 15.36
CA ASP A 207 12.37 -1.18 14.02
C ASP A 207 13.27 0.06 13.98
N GLY A 208 13.43 0.80 15.09
CA GLY A 208 14.04 2.14 15.09
C GLY A 208 13.29 3.14 14.17
N ALA A 209 12.14 2.74 13.63
CA ALA A 209 11.40 3.45 12.58
C ALA A 209 10.58 4.63 13.12
N PHE A 210 10.35 4.68 14.43
CA PHE A 210 9.47 5.63 15.10
C PHE A 210 10.16 6.45 16.19
N SER A 211 11.51 6.45 16.25
CA SER A 211 12.22 7.30 17.22
C SER A 211 11.78 8.76 17.03
N PRO A 212 11.32 9.43 18.10
CA PRO A 212 11.12 10.88 18.04
C PRO A 212 12.47 11.55 17.76
N VAL A 213 12.46 12.53 16.87
CA VAL A 213 13.60 13.42 16.61
C VAL A 213 13.86 14.25 17.86
#